data_3e70a312a039709577df7f8491a37424
#
_entry.id   3e70a312a039709577df7f8491a37424
#
_cell.length_a   1.000
_cell.length_b   1.000
_cell.length_c   1.000
_cell.angle_alpha   90.00
_cell.angle_beta   90.00
_cell.angle_gamma   90.00
#
_symmetry.space_group_name_H-M   'P 1'
#
loop_
_entity.id
_entity.type
_entity.pdbx_description
1 polymer ?
#
loop_
_entity_poly.entity_id
_entity_poly.type
_entity_poly.pdbx_seq_one_letter_code
_entity_poly.pdbx_strand_id
1 'polypeptide(L)'
;MTTLLLIVIYVSFIGLGLPDSLFGAAWPAIYSDLGLPKDYANFVTIIISIGTALSSFFSARLINKFGTKTVTLLSSAIIALSLLGFSLSNNILALCVWSIPAGFGAGAIDAGLNNYIALNYSATHMNFLHCFYGVGVALSPYLLSLALSYSNDWRLGYRIVFYIQLGITLLSLISLPLWKKVNAQKHIVEKKGKTLTLSALIKTPGVVVGWVVYFTTTALEFTCGTWSCTYLVETVRISEAHAARIFLFFYVGMTVGRFLSGVVSNRLCYKQILAIGYSTVGLGILILFLPLPVQFKGVALFLIGLGNGPTYPNLTYQTPKFFGEEVSMSMVGAQMLMATLGILIMPPIFGFLAENISFKLFPLYILIMFVIMVVSTIIFINKIKSEKNK
;
A
#
# COMPACT_ATOMS: atom_id res chain seq x y z
N MET A 1 -17.75 -6.91 -21.24
CA MET A 1 -16.28 -7.11 -21.34
C MET A 1 -15.50 -6.18 -20.41
N THR A 2 -15.81 -4.87 -20.39
CA THR A 2 -15.13 -3.89 -19.53
C THR A 2 -15.24 -4.23 -18.04
N THR A 3 -16.43 -4.65 -17.59
CA THR A 3 -16.66 -5.08 -16.19
C THR A 3 -15.85 -6.32 -15.84
N LEU A 4 -15.73 -7.28 -16.77
CA LEU A 4 -14.97 -8.50 -16.53
C LEU A 4 -13.45 -8.20 -16.40
N LEU A 5 -12.92 -7.28 -17.19
CA LEU A 5 -11.54 -6.83 -17.06
C LEU A 5 -11.30 -6.14 -15.71
N LEU A 6 -12.25 -5.30 -15.26
CA LEU A 6 -12.19 -4.69 -13.94
C LEU A 6 -12.15 -5.73 -12.81
N ILE A 7 -12.96 -6.78 -12.91
CA ILE A 7 -12.94 -7.87 -11.93
C ILE A 7 -11.55 -8.52 -11.90
N VAL A 8 -10.95 -8.80 -13.07
CA VAL A 8 -9.58 -9.35 -13.13
C VAL A 8 -8.57 -8.41 -12.47
N ILE A 9 -8.67 -7.11 -12.71
CA ILE A 9 -7.79 -6.10 -12.11
C ILE A 9 -7.97 -6.08 -10.59
N TYR A 10 -9.21 -6.10 -10.08
CA TYR A 10 -9.48 -6.13 -8.64
C TYR A 10 -8.95 -7.41 -7.99
N VAL A 11 -9.15 -8.57 -8.63
CA VAL A 11 -8.61 -9.84 -8.15
C VAL A 11 -7.07 -9.82 -8.16
N SER A 12 -6.45 -9.17 -9.14
CA SER A 12 -4.99 -8.98 -9.15
C SER A 12 -4.50 -8.15 -7.96
N PHE A 13 -5.31 -7.18 -7.48
CA PHE A 13 -5.00 -6.40 -6.28
C PHE A 13 -5.22 -7.17 -4.97
N ILE A 14 -6.16 -8.12 -4.92
CA ILE A 14 -6.18 -9.11 -3.82
C ILE A 14 -4.84 -9.85 -3.78
N GLY A 15 -4.38 -10.34 -4.96
CA GLY A 15 -3.11 -11.03 -5.08
C GLY A 15 -1.89 -10.19 -4.71
N LEU A 16 -1.95 -8.87 -4.88
CA LEU A 16 -0.91 -7.95 -4.43
C LEU A 16 -0.91 -7.80 -2.90
N GLY A 17 -2.10 -7.73 -2.28
CA GLY A 17 -2.24 -7.57 -0.83
C GLY A 17 -1.90 -8.85 -0.04
N LEU A 18 -2.08 -10.03 -0.62
CA LEU A 18 -1.86 -11.30 0.08
C LEU A 18 -0.44 -11.45 0.67
N PRO A 19 0.68 -11.20 -0.04
CA PRO A 19 2.02 -11.35 0.50
C PRO A 19 2.40 -10.27 1.51
N ASP A 20 1.82 -9.07 1.42
CA ASP A 20 2.26 -7.90 2.19
C ASP A 20 2.10 -8.08 3.71
N SER A 21 1.03 -8.72 4.17
CA SER A 21 0.80 -8.97 5.59
C SER A 21 1.24 -10.36 6.04
N LEU A 22 1.47 -11.29 5.10
CA LEU A 22 1.76 -12.69 5.41
C LEU A 22 3.07 -12.84 6.18
N PHE A 23 4.14 -12.17 5.73
CA PHE A 23 5.45 -12.30 6.36
C PHE A 23 5.44 -11.81 7.81
N GLY A 24 4.90 -10.62 8.05
CA GLY A 24 4.80 -10.07 9.40
C GLY A 24 3.97 -10.96 10.34
N ALA A 25 2.87 -11.51 9.84
CA ALA A 25 2.04 -12.44 10.61
C ALA A 25 2.74 -13.78 10.88
N ALA A 26 3.53 -14.29 9.90
CA ALA A 26 4.22 -15.57 10.00
C ALA A 26 5.54 -15.48 10.79
N TRP A 27 6.11 -14.30 10.96
CA TRP A 27 7.44 -14.12 11.52
C TRP A 27 7.62 -14.76 12.92
N PRO A 28 6.66 -14.68 13.86
CA PRO A 28 6.77 -15.38 15.14
C PRO A 28 6.99 -16.89 14.99
N ALA A 29 6.29 -17.53 14.06
CA ALA A 29 6.45 -18.96 13.80
C ALA A 29 7.77 -19.26 13.05
N ILE A 30 8.18 -18.37 12.12
CA ILE A 30 9.41 -18.52 11.34
C ILE A 30 10.64 -18.43 12.24
N TYR A 31 10.77 -17.37 13.06
CA TYR A 31 11.96 -17.22 13.90
C TYR A 31 12.05 -18.31 14.97
N SER A 32 10.92 -18.78 15.49
CA SER A 32 10.86 -19.88 16.44
C SER A 32 11.30 -21.21 15.81
N ASP A 33 10.80 -21.53 14.62
CA ASP A 33 11.11 -22.77 13.90
C ASP A 33 12.57 -22.82 13.40
N LEU A 34 13.09 -21.68 12.93
CA LEU A 34 14.45 -21.59 12.38
C LEU A 34 15.51 -21.19 13.41
N GLY A 35 15.14 -20.95 14.67
CA GLY A 35 16.06 -20.51 15.73
C GLY A 35 16.72 -19.18 15.45
N LEU A 36 16.00 -18.21 14.84
CA LEU A 36 16.56 -16.94 14.41
C LEU A 36 16.35 -15.82 15.44
N PRO A 37 17.24 -14.83 15.50
CA PRO A 37 16.97 -13.58 16.20
C PRO A 37 15.74 -12.87 15.64
N LYS A 38 14.94 -12.22 16.52
CA LYS A 38 13.68 -11.56 16.12
C LYS A 38 13.88 -10.40 15.14
N ASP A 39 14.98 -9.69 15.26
CA ASP A 39 15.36 -8.54 14.41
C ASP A 39 15.72 -8.93 12.98
N TYR A 40 15.96 -10.22 12.69
CA TYR A 40 16.27 -10.71 11.34
C TYR A 40 15.09 -10.53 10.34
N ALA A 41 13.87 -10.29 10.83
CA ALA A 41 12.78 -9.83 9.97
C ALA A 41 13.14 -8.61 9.12
N ASN A 42 13.96 -7.71 9.67
CA ASN A 42 14.36 -6.47 9.00
C ASN A 42 15.11 -6.75 7.69
N PHE A 43 15.93 -7.79 7.61
CA PHE A 43 16.63 -8.13 6.37
C PHE A 43 15.65 -8.45 5.25
N VAL A 44 14.64 -9.27 5.52
CA VAL A 44 13.62 -9.69 4.57
C VAL A 44 12.77 -8.49 4.13
N THR A 45 12.26 -7.72 5.09
CA THR A 45 11.39 -6.57 4.81
C THR A 45 12.10 -5.44 4.07
N ILE A 46 13.37 -5.16 4.40
CA ILE A 46 14.19 -4.17 3.69
C ILE A 46 14.41 -4.59 2.24
N ILE A 47 14.74 -5.87 1.99
CA ILE A 47 14.96 -6.37 0.63
C ILE A 47 13.68 -6.27 -0.20
N ILE A 48 12.53 -6.69 0.35
CA ILE A 48 11.23 -6.55 -0.32
C ILE A 48 10.97 -5.07 -0.64
N SER A 49 11.10 -4.17 0.33
CA SER A 49 10.82 -2.74 0.19
C SER A 49 11.72 -2.08 -0.86
N ILE A 50 13.01 -2.38 -0.88
CA ILE A 50 13.94 -1.87 -1.89
C ILE A 50 13.56 -2.40 -3.28
N GLY A 51 13.25 -3.69 -3.40
CA GLY A 51 12.80 -4.30 -4.65
C GLY A 51 11.53 -3.65 -5.18
N THR A 52 10.54 -3.42 -4.30
CA THR A 52 9.28 -2.74 -4.62
C THR A 52 9.52 -1.30 -5.08
N ALA A 53 10.35 -0.54 -4.35
CA ALA A 53 10.68 0.83 -4.70
C ALA A 53 11.35 0.93 -6.08
N LEU A 54 12.36 0.11 -6.34
CA LEU A 54 13.08 0.07 -7.62
C LEU A 54 12.15 -0.34 -8.77
N SER A 55 11.37 -1.40 -8.58
CA SER A 55 10.43 -1.90 -9.58
C SER A 55 9.36 -0.88 -9.93
N SER A 56 8.78 -0.20 -8.92
CA SER A 56 7.82 0.89 -9.11
C SER A 56 8.43 2.05 -9.88
N PHE A 57 9.65 2.46 -9.54
CA PHE A 57 10.33 3.56 -10.23
C PHE A 57 10.62 3.25 -11.71
N PHE A 58 11.00 2.00 -12.01
CA PHE A 58 11.26 1.58 -13.39
C PHE A 58 10.01 1.07 -14.12
N SER A 59 8.85 1.07 -13.49
CA SER A 59 7.59 0.54 -14.05
C SER A 59 7.21 1.15 -15.39
N ALA A 60 7.44 2.46 -15.58
CA ALA A 60 7.20 3.13 -16.87
C ALA A 60 7.99 2.52 -18.02
N ARG A 61 9.26 2.15 -17.80
CA ARG A 61 10.10 1.50 -18.81
C ARG A 61 9.62 0.09 -19.13
N LEU A 62 9.26 -0.67 -18.09
CA LEU A 62 8.74 -2.03 -18.22
C LEU A 62 7.42 -2.05 -18.99
N ILE A 63 6.50 -1.16 -18.65
CA ILE A 63 5.18 -1.07 -19.30
C ILE A 63 5.27 -0.58 -20.73
N ASN A 64 6.13 0.40 -21.01
CA ASN A 64 6.37 0.86 -22.38
C ASN A 64 6.96 -0.24 -23.28
N LYS A 65 7.72 -1.17 -22.70
CA LYS A 65 8.34 -2.28 -23.46
C LYS A 65 7.42 -3.48 -23.62
N PHE A 66 6.69 -3.86 -22.57
CA PHE A 66 5.94 -5.11 -22.51
C PHE A 66 4.42 -4.93 -22.49
N GLY A 67 3.92 -3.71 -22.22
CA GLY A 67 2.51 -3.40 -22.02
C GLY A 67 2.00 -3.79 -20.63
N THR A 68 0.94 -3.09 -20.17
CA THR A 68 0.38 -3.28 -18.81
C THR A 68 -0.04 -4.73 -18.55
N LYS A 69 -0.74 -5.37 -19.49
CA LYS A 69 -1.22 -6.77 -19.36
C LYS A 69 -0.10 -7.77 -19.10
N THR A 70 1.03 -7.62 -19.83
CA THR A 70 2.17 -8.55 -19.73
C THR A 70 2.91 -8.33 -18.40
N VAL A 71 3.11 -7.07 -18.02
CA VAL A 71 3.73 -6.73 -16.72
C VAL A 71 2.87 -7.28 -15.58
N THR A 72 1.54 -7.10 -15.61
CA THR A 72 0.61 -7.65 -14.61
C THR A 72 0.75 -9.17 -14.49
N LEU A 73 0.75 -9.90 -15.63
CA LEU A 73 0.91 -11.34 -15.63
C LEU A 73 2.27 -11.81 -15.07
N LEU A 74 3.36 -11.22 -15.57
CA LEU A 74 4.72 -11.60 -15.14
C LEU A 74 4.94 -11.26 -13.65
N SER A 75 4.50 -10.12 -13.20
CA SER A 75 4.59 -9.71 -11.79
C SER A 75 3.81 -10.66 -10.89
N SER A 76 2.57 -11.01 -11.26
CA SER A 76 1.77 -11.98 -10.51
C SER A 76 2.43 -13.36 -10.44
N ALA A 77 3.04 -13.82 -11.54
CA ALA A 77 3.79 -15.08 -11.59
C ALA A 77 5.05 -15.05 -10.70
N ILE A 78 5.79 -13.94 -10.72
CA ILE A 78 6.98 -13.74 -9.87
C ILE A 78 6.59 -13.74 -8.38
N ILE A 79 5.49 -13.09 -8.01
CA ILE A 79 4.96 -13.12 -6.64
C ILE A 79 4.57 -14.55 -6.23
N ALA A 80 3.86 -15.30 -7.10
CA ALA A 80 3.52 -16.68 -6.82
C ALA A 80 4.77 -17.55 -6.60
N LEU A 81 5.77 -17.42 -7.48
CA LEU A 81 7.03 -18.16 -7.35
C LEU A 81 7.76 -17.80 -6.05
N SER A 82 7.74 -16.52 -5.63
CA SER A 82 8.33 -16.07 -4.38
C SER A 82 7.65 -16.71 -3.16
N LEU A 83 6.31 -16.75 -3.16
CA LEU A 83 5.54 -17.41 -2.08
C LEU A 83 5.87 -18.90 -1.97
N LEU A 84 6.01 -19.59 -3.10
CA LEU A 84 6.48 -20.98 -3.13
C LEU A 84 7.90 -21.08 -2.55
N GLY A 85 8.79 -20.19 -2.95
CA GLY A 85 10.16 -20.14 -2.45
C GLY A 85 10.24 -19.89 -0.96
N PHE A 86 9.42 -18.99 -0.42
CA PHE A 86 9.28 -18.80 1.04
C PHE A 86 8.85 -20.11 1.72
N SER A 87 7.87 -20.82 1.17
CA SER A 87 7.38 -22.08 1.74
C SER A 87 8.40 -23.22 1.73
N LEU A 88 9.44 -23.13 0.91
CA LEU A 88 10.52 -24.10 0.81
C LEU A 88 11.78 -23.66 1.58
N SER A 89 11.77 -22.48 2.18
CA SER A 89 12.92 -21.92 2.86
C SER A 89 13.15 -22.56 4.24
N ASN A 90 14.42 -22.90 4.51
CA ASN A 90 14.84 -23.50 5.77
C ASN A 90 15.93 -22.68 6.51
N ASN A 91 16.21 -21.46 6.03
CA ASN A 91 17.14 -20.53 6.65
C ASN A 91 16.85 -19.10 6.21
N ILE A 92 17.45 -18.13 6.90
CA ILE A 92 17.26 -16.71 6.61
C ILE A 92 17.76 -16.29 5.21
N LEU A 93 18.84 -16.89 4.73
CA LEU A 93 19.41 -16.55 3.43
C LEU A 93 18.43 -16.91 2.29
N ALA A 94 17.79 -18.08 2.38
CA ALA A 94 16.75 -18.47 1.43
C ALA A 94 15.56 -17.49 1.45
N LEU A 95 15.09 -17.08 2.63
CA LEU A 95 14.04 -16.04 2.76
C LEU A 95 14.46 -14.72 2.12
N CYS A 96 15.70 -14.27 2.36
CA CYS A 96 16.25 -13.05 1.74
C CYS A 96 16.33 -13.16 0.21
N VAL A 97 16.76 -14.31 -0.33
CA VAL A 97 16.83 -14.54 -1.79
C VAL A 97 15.44 -14.46 -2.42
N TRP A 98 14.44 -15.10 -1.82
CA TRP A 98 13.06 -15.06 -2.35
C TRP A 98 12.36 -13.72 -2.12
N SER A 99 12.86 -12.87 -1.22
CA SER A 99 12.39 -11.50 -1.01
C SER A 99 12.69 -10.58 -2.20
N ILE A 100 13.77 -10.84 -2.94
CA ILE A 100 14.14 -10.05 -4.12
C ILE A 100 13.03 -10.11 -5.19
N PRO A 101 12.68 -11.29 -5.74
CA PRO A 101 11.61 -11.35 -6.74
C PRO A 101 10.24 -10.94 -6.17
N ALA A 102 9.96 -11.15 -4.87
CA ALA A 102 8.74 -10.69 -4.24
C ALA A 102 8.56 -9.17 -4.36
N GLY A 103 9.57 -8.39 -3.97
CA GLY A 103 9.55 -6.93 -4.08
C GLY A 103 9.46 -6.45 -5.54
N PHE A 104 10.25 -7.02 -6.44
CA PHE A 104 10.20 -6.65 -7.86
C PHE A 104 8.83 -6.93 -8.50
N GLY A 105 8.17 -8.03 -8.17
CA GLY A 105 6.83 -8.35 -8.63
C GLY A 105 5.80 -7.32 -8.13
N ALA A 106 5.83 -7.01 -6.84
CA ALA A 106 4.85 -6.11 -6.21
C ALA A 106 4.89 -4.69 -6.80
N GLY A 107 6.07 -4.08 -6.92
CA GLY A 107 6.16 -2.68 -7.34
C GLY A 107 5.70 -2.41 -8.77
N ALA A 108 6.03 -3.29 -9.72
CA ALA A 108 5.68 -3.08 -11.12
C ALA A 108 4.18 -3.25 -11.40
N ILE A 109 3.53 -4.23 -10.77
CA ILE A 109 2.09 -4.46 -10.92
C ILE A 109 1.29 -3.33 -10.27
N ASP A 110 1.70 -2.89 -9.10
CA ASP A 110 1.03 -1.82 -8.36
C ASP A 110 1.05 -0.51 -9.17
N ALA A 111 2.23 -0.03 -9.54
CA ALA A 111 2.36 1.17 -10.35
C ALA A 111 1.60 1.06 -11.70
N GLY A 112 1.68 -0.09 -12.36
CA GLY A 112 1.05 -0.31 -13.65
C GLY A 112 -0.46 -0.27 -13.61
N LEU A 113 -1.08 -0.98 -12.69
CA LEU A 113 -2.54 -1.05 -12.58
C LEU A 113 -3.12 0.25 -12.02
N ASN A 114 -2.45 0.92 -11.08
CA ASN A 114 -2.87 2.25 -10.62
C ASN A 114 -2.91 3.25 -11.78
N ASN A 115 -1.86 3.32 -12.60
CA ASN A 115 -1.84 4.21 -13.77
C ASN A 115 -2.91 3.82 -14.79
N TYR A 116 -3.10 2.53 -15.07
CA TYR A 116 -4.12 2.06 -16.00
C TYR A 116 -5.55 2.45 -15.54
N ILE A 117 -5.85 2.29 -14.26
CA ILE A 117 -7.14 2.72 -13.68
C ILE A 117 -7.28 4.25 -13.72
N ALA A 118 -6.23 5.00 -13.39
CA ALA A 118 -6.25 6.45 -13.41
C ALA A 118 -6.54 7.03 -14.81
N LEU A 119 -6.06 6.38 -15.87
CA LEU A 119 -6.27 6.80 -17.26
C LEU A 119 -7.62 6.37 -17.84
N ASN A 120 -8.16 5.22 -17.43
CA ASN A 120 -9.23 4.56 -18.18
C ASN A 120 -10.54 4.38 -17.40
N TYR A 121 -10.53 4.66 -16.10
CA TYR A 121 -11.68 4.44 -15.21
C TYR A 121 -11.93 5.63 -14.29
N SER A 122 -12.97 5.56 -13.45
CA SER A 122 -13.32 6.62 -12.51
C SER A 122 -12.58 6.49 -11.18
N ALA A 123 -12.63 7.57 -10.38
CA ALA A 123 -12.12 7.59 -9.00
C ALA A 123 -12.75 6.49 -8.11
N THR A 124 -14.01 6.14 -8.37
CA THR A 124 -14.71 5.02 -7.71
C THR A 124 -13.94 3.72 -7.88
N HIS A 125 -13.52 3.43 -9.11
CA HIS A 125 -12.77 2.20 -9.41
C HIS A 125 -11.38 2.21 -8.80
N MET A 126 -10.72 3.37 -8.70
CA MET A 126 -9.44 3.51 -8.01
C MET A 126 -9.57 3.19 -6.52
N ASN A 127 -10.59 3.73 -5.86
CA ASN A 127 -10.85 3.45 -4.44
C ASN A 127 -11.21 1.97 -4.21
N PHE A 128 -12.04 1.38 -5.07
CA PHE A 128 -12.37 -0.05 -4.98
C PHE A 128 -11.17 -0.95 -5.23
N LEU A 129 -10.27 -0.58 -6.14
CA LEU A 129 -9.01 -1.27 -6.35
C LEU A 129 -8.25 -1.45 -5.03
N HIS A 130 -8.11 -0.37 -4.26
CA HIS A 130 -7.45 -0.40 -2.96
C HIS A 130 -8.29 -1.05 -1.85
N CYS A 131 -9.63 -1.13 -1.97
CA CYS A 131 -10.44 -1.97 -1.09
C CYS A 131 -10.12 -3.45 -1.30
N PHE A 132 -10.02 -3.91 -2.55
CA PHE A 132 -9.68 -5.29 -2.86
C PHE A 132 -8.25 -5.66 -2.43
N TYR A 133 -7.30 -4.72 -2.52
CA TYR A 133 -5.99 -4.87 -1.88
C TYR A 133 -6.13 -5.11 -0.36
N GLY A 134 -6.94 -4.30 0.32
CA GLY A 134 -7.23 -4.45 1.75
C GLY A 134 -7.83 -5.81 2.10
N VAL A 135 -8.67 -6.38 1.23
CA VAL A 135 -9.16 -7.76 1.38
C VAL A 135 -8.02 -8.76 1.35
N GLY A 136 -7.07 -8.62 0.42
CA GLY A 136 -5.87 -9.47 0.35
C GLY A 136 -5.02 -9.40 1.63
N VAL A 137 -4.75 -8.18 2.10
CA VAL A 137 -4.00 -7.93 3.34
C VAL A 137 -4.69 -8.57 4.56
N ALA A 138 -6.02 -8.51 4.65
CA ALA A 138 -6.76 -9.10 5.76
C ALA A 138 -6.87 -10.62 5.67
N LEU A 139 -6.99 -11.17 4.46
CA LEU A 139 -7.20 -12.60 4.23
C LEU A 139 -5.96 -13.43 4.59
N SER A 140 -4.77 -12.93 4.31
CA SER A 140 -3.53 -13.66 4.44
C SER A 140 -3.21 -14.10 5.88
N PRO A 141 -3.25 -13.23 6.90
CA PRO A 141 -3.06 -13.64 8.29
C PRO A 141 -4.13 -14.62 8.78
N TYR A 142 -5.36 -14.50 8.27
CA TYR A 142 -6.43 -15.45 8.59
C TYR A 142 -6.10 -16.85 8.06
N LEU A 143 -5.71 -16.97 6.79
CA LEU A 143 -5.30 -18.24 6.18
C LEU A 143 -4.09 -18.86 6.91
N LEU A 144 -3.12 -18.03 7.28
CA LEU A 144 -1.98 -18.45 8.09
C LEU A 144 -2.42 -18.99 9.45
N SER A 145 -3.36 -18.31 10.13
CA SER A 145 -3.85 -18.76 11.43
C SER A 145 -4.51 -20.13 11.35
N LEU A 146 -5.26 -20.41 10.27
CA LEU A 146 -5.83 -21.73 10.02
C LEU A 146 -4.75 -22.79 9.79
N ALA A 147 -3.71 -22.47 9.00
CA ALA A 147 -2.60 -23.38 8.76
C ALA A 147 -1.83 -23.72 10.03
N LEU A 148 -1.53 -22.72 10.85
CA LEU A 148 -0.85 -22.90 12.14
C LEU A 148 -1.72 -23.70 13.13
N SER A 149 -3.03 -23.46 13.17
CA SER A 149 -3.93 -24.23 14.03
C SER A 149 -4.07 -25.69 13.60
N TYR A 150 -3.96 -25.98 12.30
CA TYR A 150 -4.10 -27.32 11.75
C TYR A 150 -2.81 -28.16 11.86
N SER A 151 -1.66 -27.57 11.49
CA SER A 151 -0.39 -28.32 11.35
C SER A 151 0.77 -27.74 12.14
N ASN A 152 0.61 -26.59 12.78
CA ASN A 152 1.69 -25.79 13.39
C ASN A 152 2.86 -25.49 12.42
N ASP A 153 2.57 -25.48 11.10
CA ASP A 153 3.55 -25.25 10.03
C ASP A 153 3.23 -23.96 9.28
N TRP A 154 4.05 -22.94 9.46
CA TRP A 154 3.95 -21.68 8.76
C TRP A 154 4.13 -21.83 7.23
N ARG A 155 4.88 -22.85 6.80
CA ARG A 155 5.10 -23.18 5.38
C ARG A 155 3.80 -23.58 4.69
N LEU A 156 2.90 -24.26 5.41
CA LEU A 156 1.56 -24.55 4.89
C LEU A 156 0.78 -23.28 4.59
N GLY A 157 0.86 -22.27 5.46
CA GLY A 157 0.25 -20.96 5.23
C GLY A 157 0.74 -20.33 3.93
N TYR A 158 2.04 -20.32 3.69
CA TYR A 158 2.63 -19.83 2.43
C TYR A 158 2.19 -20.66 1.21
N ARG A 159 2.08 -21.99 1.33
CA ARG A 159 1.59 -22.85 0.23
C ARG A 159 0.13 -22.55 -0.11
N ILE A 160 -0.74 -22.34 0.89
CA ILE A 160 -2.13 -21.97 0.66
C ILE A 160 -2.19 -20.65 -0.12
N VAL A 161 -1.46 -19.64 0.33
CA VAL A 161 -1.42 -18.33 -0.34
C VAL A 161 -0.78 -18.44 -1.73
N PHE A 162 0.24 -19.27 -1.91
CA PHE A 162 0.82 -19.59 -3.21
C PHE A 162 -0.23 -20.16 -4.19
N TYR A 163 -1.04 -21.14 -3.78
CA TYR A 163 -2.07 -21.69 -4.66
C TYR A 163 -3.14 -20.67 -5.05
N ILE A 164 -3.53 -19.80 -4.14
CA ILE A 164 -4.44 -18.68 -4.43
C ILE A 164 -3.78 -17.74 -5.45
N GLN A 165 -2.53 -17.34 -5.21
CA GLN A 165 -1.78 -16.47 -6.12
C GLN A 165 -1.55 -17.10 -7.49
N LEU A 166 -1.31 -18.41 -7.54
CA LEU A 166 -1.22 -19.17 -8.80
C LEU A 166 -2.56 -19.12 -9.57
N GLY A 167 -3.69 -19.29 -8.87
CA GLY A 167 -5.02 -19.13 -9.46
C GLY A 167 -5.24 -17.72 -10.04
N ILE A 168 -4.80 -16.68 -9.33
CA ILE A 168 -4.85 -15.29 -9.80
C ILE A 168 -3.95 -15.10 -11.03
N THR A 169 -2.78 -15.72 -11.04
CA THR A 169 -1.85 -15.68 -12.18
C THR A 169 -2.46 -16.37 -13.40
N LEU A 170 -3.09 -17.53 -13.22
CA LEU A 170 -3.80 -18.23 -14.30
C LEU A 170 -5.00 -17.42 -14.82
N LEU A 171 -5.75 -16.78 -13.94
CA LEU A 171 -6.82 -15.86 -14.32
C LEU A 171 -6.27 -14.69 -15.15
N SER A 172 -5.15 -14.12 -14.75
CA SER A 172 -4.47 -13.06 -15.50
C SER A 172 -4.02 -13.54 -16.88
N LEU A 173 -3.50 -14.76 -17.00
CA LEU A 173 -3.12 -15.38 -18.27
C LEU A 173 -4.32 -15.57 -19.20
N ILE A 174 -5.41 -16.16 -18.69
CA ILE A 174 -6.64 -16.38 -19.46
C ILE A 174 -7.28 -15.04 -19.88
N SER A 175 -7.08 -13.99 -19.12
CA SER A 175 -7.63 -12.66 -19.40
C SER A 175 -6.88 -11.88 -20.50
N LEU A 176 -5.71 -12.32 -20.97
CA LEU A 176 -4.91 -11.60 -21.97
C LEU A 176 -5.69 -11.20 -23.25
N PRO A 177 -6.57 -12.07 -23.83
CA PRO A 177 -7.41 -11.69 -24.97
C PRO A 177 -8.43 -10.60 -24.61
N LEU A 178 -8.92 -10.57 -23.34
CA LEU A 178 -9.89 -9.61 -22.88
C LEU A 178 -9.32 -8.17 -22.85
N TRP A 179 -8.05 -8.03 -22.47
CA TRP A 179 -7.35 -6.74 -22.52
C TRP A 179 -7.33 -6.16 -23.94
N LYS A 180 -7.01 -6.98 -24.95
CA LYS A 180 -7.04 -6.55 -26.36
C LYS A 180 -8.43 -6.06 -26.78
N LYS A 181 -9.48 -6.83 -26.44
CA LYS A 181 -10.87 -6.50 -26.81
C LYS A 181 -11.35 -5.22 -26.13
N VAL A 182 -11.08 -5.06 -24.84
CA VAL A 182 -11.50 -3.86 -24.07
C VAL A 182 -10.75 -2.63 -24.56
N ASN A 183 -9.44 -2.72 -24.80
CA ASN A 183 -8.65 -1.60 -25.32
C ASN A 183 -9.15 -1.18 -26.72
N ALA A 184 -9.49 -2.12 -27.58
CA ALA A 184 -10.06 -1.81 -28.89
C ALA A 184 -11.45 -1.16 -28.79
N GLN A 185 -12.34 -1.65 -27.92
CA GLN A 185 -13.69 -1.10 -27.73
C GLN A 185 -13.69 0.31 -27.14
N LYS A 186 -12.75 0.61 -26.26
CA LYS A 186 -12.61 1.95 -25.64
C LYS A 186 -11.71 2.88 -26.42
N HIS A 187 -11.20 2.45 -27.60
CA HIS A 187 -10.14 3.16 -28.32
C HIS A 187 -8.92 3.49 -27.44
N ILE A 188 -8.64 2.64 -26.44
CA ILE A 188 -7.48 2.76 -25.58
C ILE A 188 -6.26 2.38 -26.42
N VAL A 189 -5.53 3.36 -26.89
CA VAL A 189 -4.18 3.17 -27.37
C VAL A 189 -3.27 3.30 -26.15
N GLU A 190 -2.62 2.20 -25.74
CA GLU A 190 -1.51 2.31 -24.79
C GLU A 190 -0.39 3.10 -25.49
N LYS A 191 -0.52 4.45 -25.47
CA LYS A 191 0.53 5.32 -25.96
C LYS A 191 1.77 5.06 -25.11
N LYS A 192 2.90 4.84 -25.78
CA LYS A 192 4.19 4.81 -25.09
C LYS A 192 4.37 6.14 -24.35
N GLY A 193 4.23 6.11 -23.04
CA GLY A 193 4.43 7.29 -22.21
C GLY A 193 5.90 7.75 -22.26
N LYS A 194 6.13 9.02 -22.08
CA LYS A 194 7.49 9.56 -21.93
C LYS A 194 8.06 9.06 -20.61
N THR A 195 9.20 8.37 -20.66
CA THR A 195 9.95 8.00 -19.48
C THR A 195 10.79 9.20 -19.06
N LEU A 196 10.48 9.76 -17.88
CA LEU A 196 11.22 10.86 -17.32
C LEU A 196 12.39 10.36 -16.46
N THR A 197 13.51 11.08 -16.55
CA THR A 197 14.63 10.89 -15.62
C THR A 197 14.30 11.51 -14.25
N LEU A 198 14.97 11.09 -13.20
CA LEU A 198 14.79 11.65 -11.85
C LEU A 198 15.01 13.18 -11.85
N SER A 199 16.02 13.66 -12.58
CA SER A 199 16.28 15.09 -12.72
C SER A 199 15.12 15.86 -13.39
N ALA A 200 14.50 15.28 -14.41
CA ALA A 200 13.33 15.88 -15.05
C ALA A 200 12.11 15.89 -14.11
N LEU A 201 11.90 14.82 -13.35
CA LEU A 201 10.84 14.74 -12.36
C LEU A 201 10.99 15.82 -11.28
N ILE A 202 12.19 15.97 -10.70
CA ILE A 202 12.46 16.98 -9.66
C ILE A 202 12.21 18.41 -10.18
N LYS A 203 12.54 18.68 -11.44
CA LYS A 203 12.33 19.99 -12.06
C LYS A 203 10.88 20.28 -12.41
N THR A 204 10.02 19.26 -12.44
CA THR A 204 8.60 19.44 -12.76
C THR A 204 7.87 20.13 -11.59
N PRO A 205 7.19 21.28 -11.84
CA PRO A 205 6.52 22.02 -10.78
C PRO A 205 5.53 21.17 -9.98
N GLY A 206 5.60 21.24 -8.66
CA GLY A 206 4.71 20.52 -7.75
C GLY A 206 5.14 19.10 -7.42
N VAL A 207 5.99 18.44 -8.21
CA VAL A 207 6.35 17.02 -8.03
C VAL A 207 6.99 16.77 -6.68
N VAL A 208 8.00 17.53 -6.29
CA VAL A 208 8.70 17.32 -4.99
C VAL A 208 7.75 17.47 -3.81
N VAL A 209 6.85 18.46 -3.86
CA VAL A 209 5.85 18.64 -2.79
C VAL A 209 4.84 17.49 -2.80
N GLY A 210 4.40 17.05 -3.98
CA GLY A 210 3.57 15.85 -4.13
C GLY A 210 4.24 14.61 -3.54
N TRP A 211 5.55 14.43 -3.74
CA TRP A 211 6.31 13.34 -3.15
C TRP A 211 6.29 13.36 -1.62
N VAL A 212 6.39 14.54 -1.01
CA VAL A 212 6.24 14.68 0.46
C VAL A 212 4.85 14.22 0.91
N VAL A 213 3.79 14.49 0.13
CA VAL A 213 2.43 14.01 0.48
C VAL A 213 2.37 12.47 0.46
N TYR A 214 2.90 11.83 -0.59
CA TYR A 214 2.90 10.35 -0.65
C TYR A 214 3.76 9.74 0.45
N PHE A 215 4.95 10.28 0.69
CA PHE A 215 5.84 9.87 1.78
C PHE A 215 5.14 9.94 3.13
N THR A 216 4.55 11.09 3.47
CA THR A 216 3.93 11.29 4.78
C THR A 216 2.62 10.53 4.97
N THR A 217 1.83 10.34 3.90
CA THR A 217 0.61 9.53 3.94
C THR A 217 0.91 8.08 4.33
N THR A 218 1.90 7.46 3.66
CA THR A 218 2.30 6.09 3.95
C THR A 218 3.13 5.98 5.22
N ALA A 219 3.95 6.97 5.55
CA ALA A 219 4.66 7.06 6.83
C ALA A 219 3.68 7.02 8.01
N LEU A 220 2.60 7.80 7.97
CA LEU A 220 1.55 7.80 9.00
C LEU A 220 0.85 6.44 9.05
N GLU A 221 0.43 5.91 7.89
CA GLU A 221 -0.26 4.63 7.77
C GLU A 221 0.56 3.50 8.40
N PHE A 222 1.81 3.35 7.97
CA PHE A 222 2.65 2.24 8.41
C PHE A 222 3.24 2.44 9.79
N THR A 223 3.42 3.67 10.27
CA THR A 223 3.77 3.91 11.68
C THR A 223 2.62 3.50 12.59
N CYS A 224 1.38 3.84 12.24
CA CYS A 224 0.20 3.33 12.95
C CYS A 224 0.13 1.81 12.87
N GLY A 225 0.34 1.24 11.68
CA GLY A 225 0.33 -0.21 11.44
C GLY A 225 1.34 -0.97 12.30
N THR A 226 2.53 -0.45 12.45
CA THR A 226 3.61 -1.14 13.17
C THR A 226 3.53 -0.93 14.68
N TRP A 227 3.19 0.27 15.15
CA TRP A 227 3.44 0.66 16.52
C TRP A 227 2.20 0.86 17.38
N SER A 228 0.98 0.86 16.82
CA SER A 228 -0.25 1.08 17.61
C SER A 228 -0.45 0.03 18.69
N CYS A 229 -0.21 -1.26 18.40
CA CYS A 229 -0.32 -2.32 19.41
C CYS A 229 0.66 -2.11 20.55
N THR A 230 1.94 -1.87 20.23
CA THR A 230 2.99 -1.64 21.24
C THR A 230 2.70 -0.39 22.06
N TYR A 231 2.26 0.69 21.42
CA TYR A 231 1.82 1.90 22.14
C TYR A 231 0.70 1.59 23.15
N LEU A 232 -0.30 0.81 22.77
CA LEU A 232 -1.41 0.44 23.65
C LEU A 232 -0.94 -0.45 24.82
N VAL A 233 -0.07 -1.41 24.57
CA VAL A 233 0.49 -2.27 25.61
C VAL A 233 1.36 -1.47 26.58
N GLU A 234 2.31 -0.70 26.05
CA GLU A 234 3.32 0.00 26.85
C GLU A 234 2.78 1.23 27.58
N THR A 235 1.82 1.96 26.98
CA THR A 235 1.34 3.23 27.53
C THR A 235 -0.02 3.11 28.22
N VAL A 236 -0.94 2.34 27.63
CA VAL A 236 -2.29 2.14 28.16
C VAL A 236 -2.36 0.94 29.11
N ARG A 237 -1.30 0.08 29.10
CA ARG A 237 -1.14 -1.08 29.99
C ARG A 237 -2.26 -2.12 29.85
N ILE A 238 -2.69 -2.38 28.62
CA ILE A 238 -3.64 -3.45 28.30
C ILE A 238 -2.91 -4.68 27.76
N SER A 239 -3.57 -5.85 27.79
CA SER A 239 -3.00 -7.09 27.25
C SER A 239 -2.78 -7.02 25.74
N GLU A 240 -1.81 -7.74 25.21
CA GLU A 240 -1.49 -7.82 23.77
C GLU A 240 -2.73 -8.22 22.95
N ALA A 241 -3.50 -9.22 23.41
CA ALA A 241 -4.72 -9.65 22.74
C ALA A 241 -5.78 -8.53 22.68
N HIS A 242 -5.90 -7.70 23.72
CA HIS A 242 -6.82 -6.56 23.73
C HIS A 242 -6.30 -5.45 22.81
N ALA A 243 -5.00 -5.16 22.84
CA ALA A 243 -4.36 -4.19 21.97
C ALA A 243 -4.55 -4.56 20.49
N ALA A 244 -4.36 -5.83 20.12
CA ALA A 244 -4.59 -6.32 18.77
C ALA A 244 -6.04 -6.15 18.31
N ARG A 245 -7.03 -6.40 19.18
CA ARG A 245 -8.45 -6.16 18.87
C ARG A 245 -8.75 -4.67 18.65
N ILE A 246 -8.16 -3.79 19.46
CA ILE A 246 -8.32 -2.34 19.31
C ILE A 246 -7.63 -1.87 18.02
N PHE A 247 -6.46 -2.39 17.74
CA PHE A 247 -5.71 -2.03 16.53
C PHE A 247 -6.44 -2.43 15.22
N LEU A 248 -7.19 -3.52 15.23
CA LEU A 248 -8.00 -3.93 14.08
C LEU A 248 -8.89 -2.79 13.55
N PHE A 249 -9.39 -1.92 14.44
CA PHE A 249 -10.22 -0.78 14.06
C PHE A 249 -9.51 0.21 13.14
N PHE A 250 -8.17 0.31 13.18
CA PHE A 250 -7.41 1.13 12.24
C PHE A 250 -7.59 0.64 10.78
N TYR A 251 -7.41 -0.66 10.54
CA TYR A 251 -7.55 -1.23 9.20
C TYR A 251 -9.01 -1.31 8.74
N VAL A 252 -9.94 -1.56 9.66
CA VAL A 252 -11.38 -1.47 9.37
C VAL A 252 -11.73 -0.04 8.95
N GLY A 253 -11.27 0.96 9.70
CA GLY A 253 -11.45 2.37 9.35
C GLY A 253 -10.89 2.69 7.96
N MET A 254 -9.68 2.24 7.66
CA MET A 254 -9.04 2.47 6.36
C MET A 254 -9.82 1.86 5.20
N THR A 255 -10.27 0.61 5.35
CA THR A 255 -11.08 -0.08 4.34
C THR A 255 -12.41 0.61 4.13
N VAL A 256 -13.11 0.99 5.21
CA VAL A 256 -14.36 1.75 5.16
C VAL A 256 -14.14 3.12 4.51
N GLY A 257 -13.06 3.82 4.84
CA GLY A 257 -12.71 5.11 4.26
C GLY A 257 -12.51 5.04 2.74
N ARG A 258 -11.79 4.03 2.26
CA ARG A 258 -11.60 3.77 0.82
C ARG A 258 -12.94 3.43 0.14
N PHE A 259 -13.74 2.58 0.76
CA PHE A 259 -15.08 2.24 0.25
C PHE A 259 -15.99 3.47 0.15
N LEU A 260 -16.14 4.22 1.24
CA LEU A 260 -16.97 5.43 1.26
C LEU A 260 -16.48 6.45 0.25
N SER A 261 -15.17 6.66 0.16
CA SER A 261 -14.59 7.53 -0.87
C SER A 261 -14.97 7.10 -2.28
N GLY A 262 -14.93 5.79 -2.57
CA GLY A 262 -15.39 5.26 -3.85
C GLY A 262 -16.85 5.60 -4.15
N VAL A 263 -17.73 5.43 -3.17
CA VAL A 263 -19.17 5.73 -3.32
C VAL A 263 -19.43 7.22 -3.53
N VAL A 264 -18.76 8.09 -2.75
CA VAL A 264 -19.01 9.54 -2.81
C VAL A 264 -18.24 10.26 -3.91
N SER A 265 -17.24 9.64 -4.53
CA SER A 265 -16.39 10.25 -5.56
C SER A 265 -17.13 10.72 -6.82
N ASN A 266 -18.37 10.24 -7.03
CA ASN A 266 -19.25 10.72 -8.09
C ASN A 266 -19.97 12.03 -7.72
N ARG A 267 -20.02 12.40 -6.45
CA ARG A 267 -20.70 13.61 -5.92
C ARG A 267 -19.75 14.65 -5.36
N LEU A 268 -18.64 14.20 -4.79
CA LEU A 268 -17.65 15.08 -4.16
C LEU A 268 -16.37 15.13 -5.00
N CYS A 269 -15.78 16.31 -5.12
CA CYS A 269 -14.46 16.43 -5.75
C CYS A 269 -13.36 15.94 -4.80
N TYR A 270 -12.21 15.55 -5.38
CA TYR A 270 -11.08 15.01 -4.59
C TYR A 270 -10.64 15.94 -3.44
N LYS A 271 -10.73 17.27 -3.60
CA LYS A 271 -10.39 18.24 -2.55
C LYS A 271 -11.32 18.13 -1.34
N GLN A 272 -12.62 17.96 -1.59
CA GLN A 272 -13.61 17.79 -0.52
C GLN A 272 -13.39 16.46 0.20
N ILE A 273 -13.12 15.38 -0.53
CA ILE A 273 -12.82 14.05 0.05
C ILE A 273 -11.57 14.14 0.94
N LEU A 274 -10.49 14.79 0.47
CA LEU A 274 -9.27 14.99 1.24
C LEU A 274 -9.53 15.86 2.48
N ALA A 275 -10.29 16.96 2.35
CA ALA A 275 -10.60 17.82 3.48
C ALA A 275 -11.38 17.09 4.59
N ILE A 276 -12.41 16.32 4.22
CA ILE A 276 -13.16 15.47 5.15
C ILE A 276 -12.23 14.43 5.78
N GLY A 277 -11.41 13.75 4.96
CA GLY A 277 -10.45 12.76 5.44
C GLY A 277 -9.47 13.35 6.46
N TYR A 278 -8.85 14.46 6.14
CA TYR A 278 -7.90 15.12 7.06
C TYR A 278 -8.55 15.63 8.34
N SER A 279 -9.77 16.17 8.28
CA SER A 279 -10.52 16.53 9.47
C SER A 279 -10.78 15.31 10.36
N THR A 280 -11.10 14.17 9.75
CA THR A 280 -11.33 12.89 10.44
C THR A 280 -10.04 12.36 11.08
N VAL A 281 -8.89 12.40 10.38
CA VAL A 281 -7.57 12.04 10.93
C VAL A 281 -7.22 12.94 12.11
N GLY A 282 -7.38 14.26 11.95
CA GLY A 282 -7.09 15.23 13.01
C GLY A 282 -7.92 14.99 14.27
N LEU A 283 -9.21 14.68 14.11
CA LEU A 283 -10.08 14.31 15.23
C LEU A 283 -9.59 13.01 15.92
N GLY A 284 -9.24 11.99 15.15
CA GLY A 284 -8.68 10.75 15.68
C GLY A 284 -7.40 10.97 16.47
N ILE A 285 -6.46 11.77 15.94
CA ILE A 285 -5.22 12.13 16.64
C ILE A 285 -5.52 12.92 17.93
N LEU A 286 -6.44 13.86 17.88
CA LEU A 286 -6.85 14.63 19.07
C LEU A 286 -7.35 13.70 20.18
N ILE A 287 -8.19 12.72 19.85
CA ILE A 287 -8.70 11.72 20.81
C ILE A 287 -7.54 10.91 21.42
N LEU A 288 -6.45 10.64 20.70
CA LEU A 288 -5.29 9.94 21.26
C LEU A 288 -4.60 10.73 22.39
N PHE A 289 -4.59 12.06 22.31
CA PHE A 289 -4.01 12.92 23.35
C PHE A 289 -4.87 13.02 24.62
N LEU A 290 -6.18 12.78 24.49
CA LEU A 290 -7.07 12.92 25.63
C LEU A 290 -6.95 11.72 26.59
N PRO A 291 -7.03 11.95 27.91
CA PRO A 291 -7.00 10.90 28.93
C PRO A 291 -8.37 10.18 29.02
N LEU A 292 -8.79 9.60 27.90
CA LEU A 292 -10.07 8.91 27.77
C LEU A 292 -9.91 7.40 28.01
N PRO A 293 -11.00 6.70 28.40
CA PRO A 293 -11.02 5.23 28.49
C PRO A 293 -10.49 4.54 27.23
N VAL A 294 -9.97 3.33 27.40
CA VAL A 294 -9.27 2.57 26.35
C VAL A 294 -10.10 2.37 25.08
N GLN A 295 -11.42 2.26 25.21
CA GLN A 295 -12.34 2.11 24.08
C GLN A 295 -12.23 3.27 23.08
N PHE A 296 -11.97 4.49 23.58
CA PHE A 296 -11.78 5.67 22.74
C PHE A 296 -10.47 5.62 21.92
N LYS A 297 -9.47 4.84 22.37
CA LYS A 297 -8.26 4.61 21.55
C LYS A 297 -8.60 3.81 20.28
N GLY A 298 -9.55 2.87 20.38
CA GLY A 298 -10.08 2.16 19.20
C GLY A 298 -10.83 3.10 18.23
N VAL A 299 -11.68 3.99 18.78
CA VAL A 299 -12.35 5.03 17.98
C VAL A 299 -11.33 5.96 17.32
N ALA A 300 -10.30 6.37 18.04
CA ALA A 300 -9.23 7.22 17.51
C ALA A 300 -8.52 6.54 16.32
N LEU A 301 -8.10 5.29 16.48
CA LEU A 301 -7.44 4.52 15.43
C LEU A 301 -8.36 4.29 14.24
N PHE A 302 -9.65 3.99 14.47
CA PHE A 302 -10.64 3.88 13.40
C PHE A 302 -10.74 5.18 12.59
N LEU A 303 -10.84 6.34 13.25
CA LEU A 303 -10.95 7.64 12.59
C LEU A 303 -9.66 7.98 11.83
N ILE A 304 -8.48 7.66 12.36
CA ILE A 304 -7.21 7.87 11.66
C ILE A 304 -7.17 7.02 10.38
N GLY A 305 -7.54 5.74 10.47
CA GLY A 305 -7.64 4.88 9.30
C GLY A 305 -8.67 5.36 8.28
N LEU A 306 -9.89 5.68 8.75
CA LEU A 306 -11.00 6.18 7.93
C LEU A 306 -10.63 7.41 7.11
N GLY A 307 -9.94 8.37 7.73
CA GLY A 307 -9.58 9.60 7.07
C GLY A 307 -8.33 9.50 6.20
N ASN A 308 -7.35 8.64 6.56
CA ASN A 308 -6.12 8.47 5.79
C ASN A 308 -6.34 7.60 4.54
N GLY A 309 -7.20 6.57 4.65
CA GLY A 309 -7.43 5.59 3.59
C GLY A 309 -7.73 6.18 2.19
N PRO A 310 -8.57 7.20 2.04
CA PRO A 310 -8.87 7.84 0.77
C PRO A 310 -7.73 8.65 0.14
N THR A 311 -6.73 9.08 0.90
CA THR A 311 -5.73 10.06 0.45
C THR A 311 -4.94 9.54 -0.75
N TYR A 312 -4.31 8.39 -0.60
CA TYR A 312 -3.47 7.78 -1.61
C TYR A 312 -4.22 7.51 -2.94
N PRO A 313 -5.34 6.77 -2.97
CA PRO A 313 -6.01 6.44 -4.22
C PRO A 313 -6.58 7.67 -4.95
N ASN A 314 -7.10 8.67 -4.21
CA ASN A 314 -7.63 9.87 -4.85
C ASN A 314 -6.53 10.73 -5.48
N LEU A 315 -5.39 10.90 -4.85
CA LEU A 315 -4.27 11.66 -5.42
C LEU A 315 -3.66 10.91 -6.61
N THR A 316 -3.48 9.61 -6.52
CA THR A 316 -2.97 8.78 -7.62
C THR A 316 -3.89 8.85 -8.84
N TYR A 317 -5.21 8.79 -8.65
CA TYR A 317 -6.19 8.97 -9.71
C TYR A 317 -6.07 10.32 -10.41
N GLN A 318 -5.69 11.38 -9.70
CA GLN A 318 -5.53 12.72 -10.28
C GLN A 318 -4.20 12.92 -11.03
N THR A 319 -3.23 12.01 -10.91
CA THR A 319 -1.88 12.17 -11.47
C THR A 319 -1.88 12.47 -12.97
N PRO A 320 -2.63 11.77 -13.84
CA PRO A 320 -2.70 12.12 -15.26
C PRO A 320 -3.29 13.52 -15.52
N LYS A 321 -4.25 13.94 -14.68
CA LYS A 321 -4.86 15.27 -14.79
C LYS A 321 -3.94 16.38 -14.31
N PHE A 322 -3.02 16.10 -13.37
CA PHE A 322 -2.08 17.09 -12.85
C PHE A 322 -0.90 17.31 -13.79
N PHE A 323 -0.34 16.23 -14.32
CA PHE A 323 0.95 16.26 -15.02
C PHE A 323 0.84 15.91 -16.51
N GLY A 324 -0.32 15.47 -16.99
CA GLY A 324 -0.54 14.97 -18.35
C GLY A 324 -0.40 13.44 -18.46
N GLU A 325 -1.15 12.89 -19.42
CA GLU A 325 -1.24 11.44 -19.63
C GLU A 325 0.09 10.83 -20.08
N GLU A 326 0.86 11.56 -20.91
CA GLU A 326 2.13 11.09 -21.49
C GLU A 326 3.20 10.76 -20.42
N VAL A 327 3.19 11.48 -19.30
CA VAL A 327 4.20 11.31 -18.23
C VAL A 327 3.63 10.66 -16.98
N SER A 328 2.32 10.38 -16.95
CA SER A 328 1.60 9.90 -15.76
C SER A 328 2.22 8.63 -15.19
N MET A 329 2.66 7.70 -16.05
CA MET A 329 3.29 6.45 -15.60
C MET A 329 4.61 6.69 -14.84
N SER A 330 5.46 7.59 -15.34
CA SER A 330 6.70 7.97 -14.64
C SER A 330 6.42 8.69 -13.32
N MET A 331 5.36 9.53 -13.29
CA MET A 331 4.92 10.22 -12.07
C MET A 331 4.40 9.26 -11.01
N VAL A 332 3.52 8.31 -11.39
CA VAL A 332 2.99 7.29 -10.48
C VAL A 332 4.12 6.43 -9.92
N GLY A 333 5.06 5.96 -10.77
CA GLY A 333 6.19 5.18 -10.31
C GLY A 333 7.08 5.94 -9.30
N ALA A 334 7.29 7.25 -9.51
CA ALA A 334 8.06 8.09 -8.59
C ALA A 334 7.27 8.37 -7.28
N GLN A 335 5.95 8.53 -7.36
CA GLN A 335 5.08 8.67 -6.18
C GLN A 335 5.13 7.40 -5.31
N MET A 336 5.10 6.22 -5.95
CA MET A 336 5.22 4.95 -5.24
C MET A 336 6.59 4.72 -4.62
N LEU A 337 7.67 5.13 -5.30
CA LEU A 337 9.00 5.14 -4.70
C LEU A 337 8.99 5.94 -3.39
N MET A 338 8.44 7.15 -3.41
CA MET A 338 8.39 8.01 -2.21
C MET A 338 7.47 7.46 -1.12
N ALA A 339 6.35 6.84 -1.50
CA ALA A 339 5.49 6.11 -0.58
C ALA A 339 6.26 4.97 0.13
N THR A 340 7.00 4.16 -0.64
CA THR A 340 7.82 3.07 -0.09
C THR A 340 8.94 3.59 0.83
N LEU A 341 9.56 4.73 0.50
CA LEU A 341 10.54 5.36 1.39
C LEU A 341 9.90 5.82 2.70
N GLY A 342 8.67 6.30 2.69
CA GLY A 342 7.91 6.60 3.91
C GLY A 342 7.73 5.39 4.82
N ILE A 343 7.40 4.25 4.23
CA ILE A 343 7.27 2.96 4.92
C ILE A 343 8.61 2.50 5.50
N LEU A 344 9.67 2.61 4.72
CA LEU A 344 10.99 2.10 5.08
C LEU A 344 11.68 2.93 6.19
N ILE A 345 11.43 4.23 6.22
CA ILE A 345 12.20 5.17 7.05
C ILE A 345 11.47 5.53 8.34
N MET A 346 10.17 5.87 8.26
CA MET A 346 9.52 6.52 9.39
C MET A 346 9.11 5.59 10.54
N PRO A 347 8.60 4.37 10.31
CA PRO A 347 8.33 3.45 11.42
C PRO A 347 9.58 3.04 12.22
N PRO A 348 10.75 2.73 11.59
CA PRO A 348 11.98 2.48 12.33
C PRO A 348 12.48 3.68 13.15
N ILE A 349 12.37 4.91 12.61
CA ILE A 349 12.72 6.13 13.37
C ILE A 349 11.85 6.25 14.62
N PHE A 350 10.53 6.02 14.49
CA PHE A 350 9.67 6.02 15.68
C PHE A 350 10.08 4.93 16.67
N GLY A 351 10.37 3.71 16.20
CA GLY A 351 10.83 2.62 17.07
C GLY A 351 12.05 3.02 17.89
N PHE A 352 13.07 3.59 17.22
CA PHE A 352 14.27 4.10 17.90
C PHE A 352 13.94 5.17 18.95
N LEU A 353 13.08 6.13 18.62
CA LEU A 353 12.66 7.18 19.57
C LEU A 353 11.85 6.60 20.72
N ALA A 354 10.99 5.64 20.47
CA ALA A 354 10.13 5.03 21.48
C ALA A 354 10.94 4.21 22.49
N GLU A 355 11.93 3.46 22.04
CA GLU A 355 12.81 2.65 22.89
C GLU A 355 13.75 3.53 23.75
N ASN A 356 14.31 4.58 23.17
CA ASN A 356 15.29 5.44 23.87
C ASN A 356 14.67 6.56 24.71
N ILE A 357 13.41 6.93 24.40
CA ILE A 357 12.73 8.04 25.12
C ILE A 357 11.41 7.53 25.73
N SER A 358 10.38 7.28 24.93
CA SER A 358 9.09 6.78 25.42
C SER A 358 8.10 6.47 24.29
N PHE A 359 7.33 5.40 24.42
CA PHE A 359 6.15 5.11 23.57
C PHE A 359 5.04 6.17 23.70
N LYS A 360 5.03 6.99 24.74
CA LYS A 360 4.09 8.15 24.89
C LYS A 360 4.26 9.19 23.79
N LEU A 361 5.36 9.17 23.05
CA LEU A 361 5.59 10.05 21.89
C LEU A 361 4.73 9.69 20.68
N PHE A 362 4.08 8.51 20.66
CA PHE A 362 3.33 8.02 19.51
C PHE A 362 2.29 9.03 18.97
N PRO A 363 1.38 9.61 19.78
CA PRO A 363 0.42 10.59 19.26
C PRO A 363 1.10 11.85 18.69
N LEU A 364 2.17 12.32 19.32
CA LEU A 364 2.94 13.48 18.84
C LEU A 364 3.64 13.20 17.52
N TYR A 365 4.23 12.03 17.39
CA TYR A 365 4.91 11.61 16.16
C TYR A 365 3.94 11.55 14.97
N ILE A 366 2.77 10.92 15.17
CA ILE A 366 1.72 10.87 14.15
C ILE A 366 1.20 12.27 13.82
N LEU A 367 1.05 13.14 14.83
CA LEU A 367 0.62 14.53 14.63
C LEU A 367 1.61 15.29 13.74
N ILE A 368 2.91 15.14 13.95
CA ILE A 368 3.94 15.79 13.11
C ILE A 368 3.80 15.30 11.66
N MET A 369 3.69 13.99 11.42
CA MET A 369 3.49 13.43 10.07
C MET A 369 2.21 13.97 9.44
N PHE A 370 1.12 14.02 10.21
CA PHE A 370 -0.17 14.54 9.76
C PHE A 370 -0.08 16.03 9.37
N VAL A 371 0.55 16.86 10.18
CA VAL A 371 0.72 18.30 9.87
C VAL A 371 1.54 18.48 8.59
N ILE A 372 2.65 17.76 8.44
CA ILE A 372 3.46 17.79 7.20
C ILE A 372 2.61 17.35 6.00
N MET A 373 1.81 16.29 6.12
CA MET A 373 0.93 15.79 5.07
C MET A 373 -0.10 16.86 4.67
N VAL A 374 -0.78 17.49 5.62
CA VAL A 374 -1.79 18.53 5.33
C VAL A 374 -1.16 19.73 4.67
N VAL A 375 -0.09 20.29 5.25
CA VAL A 375 0.60 21.48 4.72
C VAL A 375 1.13 21.20 3.32
N SER A 376 1.81 20.07 3.11
CA SER A 376 2.32 19.71 1.78
C SER A 376 1.20 19.49 0.77
N THR A 377 0.06 18.91 1.17
CA THR A 377 -1.10 18.76 0.27
C THR A 377 -1.67 20.12 -0.15
N ILE A 378 -1.80 21.06 0.77
CA ILE A 378 -2.30 22.43 0.45
C ILE A 378 -1.34 23.11 -0.53
N ILE A 379 -0.03 23.08 -0.26
CA ILE A 379 1.00 23.67 -1.14
C ILE A 379 0.96 22.99 -2.51
N PHE A 380 0.88 21.67 -2.55
CA PHE A 380 0.81 20.88 -3.78
C PHE A 380 -0.38 21.30 -4.66
N ILE A 381 -1.59 21.33 -4.08
CA ILE A 381 -2.82 21.69 -4.80
C ILE A 381 -2.75 23.11 -5.34
N ASN A 382 -2.24 24.07 -4.54
CA ASN A 382 -2.09 25.46 -4.95
C ASN A 382 -1.07 25.60 -6.07
N LYS A 383 0.06 24.90 -6.02
CA LYS A 383 1.10 24.92 -7.05
C LYS A 383 0.61 24.38 -8.38
N ILE A 384 -0.11 23.23 -8.35
CA ILE A 384 -0.73 22.66 -9.57
C ILE A 384 -1.78 23.62 -10.17
N LYS A 385 -2.58 24.30 -9.33
CA LYS A 385 -3.55 25.30 -9.82
C LYS A 385 -2.87 26.49 -10.49
N SER A 386 -1.79 27.00 -9.91
CA SER A 386 -1.02 28.13 -10.46
C SER A 386 -0.42 27.80 -11.83
N GLU A 387 0.11 26.60 -12.01
CA GLU A 387 0.70 26.19 -13.29
C GLU A 387 -0.35 25.98 -14.41
N LYS A 388 -1.59 25.61 -14.05
CA LYS A 388 -2.68 25.47 -15.04
C LYS A 388 -3.28 26.79 -15.48
N ASN A 389 -3.07 27.86 -14.72
CA ASN A 389 -3.56 29.19 -15.03
C ASN A 389 -2.53 30.04 -15.79
N LYS A 390 -1.32 29.54 -16.00
CA LYS A 390 -0.27 30.08 -16.88
C LYS A 390 -0.40 29.49 -18.28
#